data_f73afe6185a6d52019f294ddc6badb98
#
_entry.id   f73afe6185a6d52019f294ddc6badb98
#
_cell.length_a   1.000
_cell.length_b   1.000
_cell.length_c   1.000
_cell.angle_alpha   90.00
_cell.angle_beta   90.00
_cell.angle_gamma   90.00
#
_symmetry.space_group_name_H-M   'P 1'
#
loop_
_entity.id
_entity.type
_entity.pdbx_description
1 polymer ?
#
loop_
_entity_poly.entity_id
_entity_poly.type
_entity_poly.pdbx_seq_one_letter_code
_entity_poly.pdbx_strand_id
1 'polypeptide(L)'
;MEETGEGIAFRKFTPSQLRKWRTLDGVLYGRALATTGIRLDFHTDSEVMELACVGGGKFEIWVDGLPRYAFDADETPVFRAPLSLPFTGRERDCRVTVYFPAHDHAGMLKRLSLDDGAYVRAHRFDRKILFMGDSITQGWAAEHDSLSYANRVSRAFNAESVVQGVGGSCFCPEIPEPLSFDPDWVIVAYGTNDFTACTDVGNFRETLNAYLSGLKALYPQKAIFVISPIWREKIGSKCGLDFAGWRQLIADTAERYGFVPVDGARLVPPVRDFYHDSLHPNDSGFAFYAENLTEFLKKYEKIPER
;
A
#
# COMPACT_ATOMS: atom_id res chain seq x y z
N MET A 1 -12.38 11.76 1.04
CA MET A 1 -11.87 13.07 1.52
C MET A 1 -12.79 13.56 2.61
N GLU A 2 -12.23 14.17 3.63
CA GLU A 2 -12.91 14.74 4.77
C GLU A 2 -12.31 16.12 5.03
N GLU A 3 -13.13 17.18 4.98
CA GLU A 3 -12.68 18.51 5.37
C GLU A 3 -12.70 18.62 6.90
N THR A 4 -11.59 19.04 7.45
CA THR A 4 -11.41 19.29 8.89
C THR A 4 -11.05 20.74 9.11
N GLY A 5 -11.09 21.22 10.36
CA GLY A 5 -10.64 22.59 10.68
C GLY A 5 -9.15 22.84 10.40
N GLU A 6 -8.36 21.76 10.19
CA GLU A 6 -6.92 21.83 9.97
C GLU A 6 -6.52 21.62 8.50
N GLY A 7 -7.40 21.05 7.65
CA GLY A 7 -7.13 20.76 6.25
C GLY A 7 -7.98 19.63 5.70
N ILE A 8 -7.61 19.14 4.52
CA ILE A 8 -8.24 18.01 3.85
C ILE A 8 -7.54 16.72 4.28
N ALA A 9 -8.26 15.85 4.98
CA ALA A 9 -7.82 14.52 5.32
C ALA A 9 -8.25 13.52 4.24
N PHE A 10 -7.28 12.78 3.71
CA PHE A 10 -7.55 11.69 2.78
C PHE A 10 -7.64 10.37 3.55
N ARG A 11 -8.53 9.47 3.12
CA ARG A 11 -8.76 8.18 3.78
C ARG A 11 -8.68 7.04 2.78
N LYS A 12 -7.97 5.97 3.16
CA LYS A 12 -7.85 4.72 2.40
C LYS A 12 -8.93 3.69 2.77
N PHE A 13 -9.65 3.95 3.83
CA PHE A 13 -10.77 3.15 4.34
C PHE A 13 -12.06 3.95 4.26
N THR A 14 -13.19 3.25 4.08
CA THR A 14 -14.52 3.83 4.18
C THR A 14 -14.84 4.23 5.64
N PRO A 15 -15.82 5.11 5.87
CA PRO A 15 -16.28 5.40 7.24
C PRO A 15 -16.78 4.16 7.98
N SER A 16 -17.35 3.18 7.27
CA SER A 16 -17.79 1.91 7.86
C SER A 16 -16.60 1.07 8.31
N GLN A 17 -15.59 0.89 7.46
CA GLN A 17 -14.35 0.18 7.81
C GLN A 17 -13.63 0.84 8.99
N LEU A 18 -13.57 2.17 9.03
CA LEU A 18 -12.95 2.90 10.16
C LEU A 18 -13.69 2.67 11.47
N ARG A 19 -15.04 2.61 11.45
CA ARG A 19 -15.82 2.24 12.64
C ARG A 19 -15.50 0.82 13.10
N LYS A 20 -15.39 -0.13 12.18
CA LYS A 20 -15.02 -1.52 12.49
C LYS A 20 -13.62 -1.60 13.12
N TRP A 21 -12.62 -0.96 12.53
CA TRP A 21 -11.28 -0.88 13.10
C TRP A 21 -11.30 -0.30 14.51
N ARG A 22 -12.04 0.78 14.74
CA ARG A 22 -12.19 1.40 16.07
C ARG A 22 -12.82 0.47 17.11
N THR A 23 -13.76 -0.37 16.68
CA THR A 23 -14.41 -1.36 17.55
C THR A 23 -13.50 -2.53 17.88
N LEU A 24 -12.67 -2.95 16.89
CA LEU A 24 -11.75 -4.08 17.05
C LEU A 24 -10.58 -3.73 17.96
N ASP A 25 -9.89 -2.64 17.68
CA ASP A 25 -8.69 -2.23 18.43
C ASP A 25 -8.36 -0.76 18.15
N GLY A 26 -8.13 0.04 19.23
CA GLY A 26 -7.80 1.46 19.11
C GLY A 26 -6.45 1.75 18.45
N VAL A 27 -5.47 0.86 18.59
CA VAL A 27 -4.15 1.00 17.94
C VAL A 27 -4.26 0.71 16.44
N LEU A 28 -4.98 -0.35 16.06
CA LEU A 28 -5.25 -0.65 14.65
C LEU A 28 -6.07 0.47 13.98
N TYR A 29 -7.01 1.06 14.71
CA TYR A 29 -7.75 2.24 14.23
C TYR A 29 -6.82 3.42 13.94
N GLY A 30 -5.91 3.77 14.85
CA GLY A 30 -4.91 4.83 14.62
C GLY A 30 -4.09 4.58 13.35
N ARG A 31 -3.61 3.34 13.16
CA ARG A 31 -2.86 2.93 11.97
C ARG A 31 -3.70 2.91 10.69
N ALA A 32 -5.00 2.65 10.80
CA ALA A 32 -5.92 2.72 9.67
C ALA A 32 -6.13 4.17 9.17
N LEU A 33 -5.94 5.19 10.02
CA LEU A 33 -5.99 6.59 9.65
C LEU A 33 -4.72 7.07 8.92
N ALA A 34 -3.62 6.32 8.99
CA ALA A 34 -2.36 6.67 8.33
C ALA A 34 -2.53 6.84 6.82
N THR A 35 -1.74 7.75 6.25
CA THR A 35 -1.86 8.17 4.84
C THR A 35 -1.02 7.36 3.87
N THR A 36 -0.48 6.21 4.31
CA THR A 36 0.22 5.28 3.43
C THR A 36 -0.58 4.95 2.17
N GLY A 37 0.07 5.03 1.01
CA GLY A 37 -0.53 4.78 -0.30
C GLY A 37 -1.37 5.92 -0.85
N ILE A 38 -1.54 7.00 -0.09
CA ILE A 38 -2.24 8.21 -0.55
C ILE A 38 -1.26 9.09 -1.31
N ARG A 39 -1.70 9.53 -2.49
CA ARG A 39 -0.92 10.46 -3.31
C ARG A 39 -1.83 11.37 -4.11
N LEU A 40 -1.33 12.56 -4.44
CA LEU A 40 -1.86 13.39 -5.51
C LEU A 40 -1.05 13.06 -6.77
N ASP A 41 -1.71 12.98 -7.92
CA ASP A 41 -1.06 12.63 -9.19
C ASP A 41 -1.73 13.40 -10.34
N PHE A 42 -1.03 14.39 -10.87
CA PHE A 42 -1.59 15.30 -11.85
C PHE A 42 -0.51 15.85 -12.81
N HIS A 43 -0.96 16.46 -13.89
CA HIS A 43 -0.13 17.19 -14.83
C HIS A 43 -0.40 18.69 -14.75
N THR A 44 0.64 19.49 -14.95
CA THR A 44 0.59 20.95 -14.95
C THR A 44 1.72 21.54 -15.79
N ASP A 45 1.51 22.76 -16.27
CA ASP A 45 2.53 23.61 -16.90
C ASP A 45 3.13 24.65 -15.93
N SER A 46 2.76 24.60 -14.65
CA SER A 46 3.29 25.48 -13.61
C SER A 46 4.81 25.34 -13.46
N GLU A 47 5.50 26.45 -13.23
CA GLU A 47 6.95 26.45 -12.92
C GLU A 47 7.21 26.12 -11.46
N VAL A 48 6.25 26.46 -10.59
CA VAL A 48 6.37 26.33 -9.15
C VAL A 48 5.07 25.78 -8.57
N MET A 49 5.21 24.90 -7.59
CA MET A 49 4.12 24.43 -6.74
C MET A 49 4.41 24.83 -5.29
N GLU A 50 3.39 25.32 -4.59
CA GLU A 50 3.45 25.52 -3.16
C GLU A 50 2.47 24.58 -2.47
N LEU A 51 2.95 23.81 -1.51
CA LEU A 51 2.17 22.89 -0.69
C LEU A 51 2.17 23.38 0.75
N ALA A 52 0.99 23.57 1.34
CA ALA A 52 0.79 23.72 2.76
C ALA A 52 0.20 22.44 3.33
N CYS A 53 0.92 21.78 4.22
CA CYS A 53 0.58 20.49 4.81
C CYS A 53 0.62 20.55 6.33
N VAL A 54 -0.04 19.59 6.98
CA VAL A 54 0.01 19.37 8.44
C VAL A 54 0.00 17.87 8.74
N GLY A 55 0.38 17.51 9.96
CA GLY A 55 0.51 16.12 10.40
C GLY A 55 1.93 15.60 10.13
N GLY A 56 2.50 14.90 11.12
CA GLY A 56 3.88 14.46 11.10
C GLY A 56 4.23 13.51 9.97
N GLY A 57 5.52 13.40 9.71
CA GLY A 57 6.11 12.54 8.72
C GLY A 57 6.42 13.21 7.38
N LYS A 58 7.15 12.48 6.54
CA LYS A 58 7.74 13.03 5.31
C LYS A 58 6.76 12.97 4.14
N PHE A 59 6.48 14.11 3.55
CA PHE A 59 5.90 14.24 2.22
C PHE A 59 7.01 14.15 1.17
N GLU A 60 6.71 13.60 0.01
CA GLU A 60 7.65 13.46 -1.09
C GLU A 60 7.04 13.99 -2.38
N ILE A 61 7.81 14.75 -3.15
CA ILE A 61 7.38 15.30 -4.43
C ILE A 61 8.23 14.69 -5.54
N TRP A 62 7.56 14.05 -6.48
CA TRP A 62 8.16 13.51 -7.69
C TRP A 62 7.73 14.35 -8.88
N VAL A 63 8.67 14.61 -9.78
CA VAL A 63 8.42 15.30 -11.07
C VAL A 63 8.88 14.39 -12.19
N ASP A 64 7.98 14.10 -13.13
CA ASP A 64 8.23 13.23 -14.28
C ASP A 64 8.78 11.83 -13.90
N GLY A 65 8.25 11.28 -12.80
CA GLY A 65 8.63 9.95 -12.31
C GLY A 65 9.96 9.89 -11.55
N LEU A 66 10.55 11.04 -11.22
CA LEU A 66 11.80 11.13 -10.47
C LEU A 66 11.58 11.82 -9.12
N PRO A 67 12.13 11.29 -8.00
CA PRO A 67 12.08 11.97 -6.71
C PRO A 67 12.87 13.28 -6.77
N ARG A 68 12.25 14.35 -6.30
CA ARG A 68 12.86 15.69 -6.34
C ARG A 68 13.01 16.31 -4.96
N TYR A 69 11.98 16.21 -4.15
CA TYR A 69 11.93 16.87 -2.85
C TYR A 69 11.31 15.96 -1.83
N ALA A 70 11.76 16.07 -0.60
CA ALA A 70 11.10 15.53 0.57
C ALA A 70 11.13 16.58 1.68
N PHE A 71 10.05 16.68 2.46
CA PHE A 71 9.95 17.61 3.58
C PHE A 71 9.04 17.04 4.67
N ASP A 72 9.32 17.43 5.91
CA ASP A 72 8.45 17.12 7.05
C ASP A 72 7.55 18.35 7.31
N ALA A 73 6.23 18.14 7.35
CA ALA A 73 5.28 19.24 7.52
C ALA A 73 5.32 19.87 8.93
N ASP A 74 5.81 19.17 9.94
CA ASP A 74 6.01 19.73 11.29
C ASP A 74 7.20 20.72 11.32
N GLU A 75 8.23 20.47 10.48
CA GLU A 75 9.38 21.36 10.34
C GLU A 75 9.15 22.44 9.28
N THR A 76 8.48 22.08 8.19
CA THR A 76 8.24 22.94 7.02
C THR A 76 6.78 22.86 6.61
N PRO A 77 5.89 23.59 7.31
CA PRO A 77 4.43 23.51 7.06
C PRO A 77 4.00 24.08 5.70
N VAL A 78 4.86 24.87 5.05
CA VAL A 78 4.68 25.35 3.68
C VAL A 78 5.97 25.09 2.90
N PHE A 79 5.88 24.23 1.88
CA PHE A 79 7.00 23.88 1.02
C PHE A 79 6.79 24.39 -0.40
N ARG A 80 7.78 25.12 -0.93
CA ARG A 80 7.79 25.63 -2.28
C ARG A 80 8.70 24.78 -3.16
N ALA A 81 8.13 24.09 -4.14
CA ALA A 81 8.79 23.17 -5.05
C ALA A 81 8.88 23.77 -6.46
N PRO A 82 10.08 24.13 -6.96
CA PRO A 82 10.30 24.36 -8.39
C PRO A 82 10.00 23.09 -9.18
N LEU A 83 9.13 23.18 -10.20
CA LEU A 83 8.74 22.05 -11.05
C LEU A 83 9.52 22.02 -12.37
N SER A 84 10.10 23.18 -12.78
CA SER A 84 10.88 23.27 -14.01
C SER A 84 12.17 22.45 -13.90
N LEU A 85 12.37 21.58 -14.90
CA LEU A 85 13.66 20.93 -15.11
C LEU A 85 14.53 21.85 -15.99
N PRO A 86 15.68 22.36 -15.51
CA PRO A 86 16.62 23.04 -16.38
C PRO A 86 17.00 22.07 -17.51
N PHE A 87 16.93 22.50 -18.76
CA PHE A 87 17.32 21.77 -19.98
C PHE A 87 16.25 20.98 -20.78
N THR A 88 14.98 21.04 -20.49
CA THR A 88 14.06 20.17 -21.25
C THR A 88 13.48 20.80 -22.52
N GLY A 89 13.60 22.09 -22.81
CA GLY A 89 13.16 22.70 -24.07
C GLY A 89 11.76 22.25 -24.59
N ARG A 90 11.03 21.49 -23.80
CA ARG A 90 9.69 20.97 -24.12
C ARG A 90 8.63 21.96 -23.69
N GLU A 91 7.51 21.97 -24.44
CA GLU A 91 6.27 22.51 -23.91
C GLU A 91 6.06 21.93 -22.51
N ARG A 92 5.81 22.80 -21.53
CA ARG A 92 5.72 22.41 -20.12
C ARG A 92 4.43 21.61 -19.92
N ASP A 93 4.55 20.32 -19.75
CA ASP A 93 3.54 19.40 -19.23
C ASP A 93 4.27 18.42 -18.31
N CYS A 94 4.49 18.80 -17.06
CA CYS A 94 5.14 17.92 -16.10
C CYS A 94 4.11 17.14 -15.30
N ARG A 95 4.39 15.86 -15.07
CA ARG A 95 3.65 15.03 -14.11
C ARG A 95 4.19 15.28 -12.71
N VAL A 96 3.31 15.68 -11.82
CA VAL A 96 3.63 15.85 -10.39
C VAL A 96 2.95 14.75 -9.60
N THR A 97 3.73 14.02 -8.79
CA THR A 97 3.21 13.06 -7.82
C THR A 97 3.62 13.48 -6.42
N VAL A 98 2.66 13.73 -5.53
CA VAL A 98 2.93 14.04 -4.12
C VAL A 98 2.52 12.83 -3.29
N TYR A 99 3.50 12.14 -2.70
CA TYR A 99 3.26 11.08 -1.74
C TYR A 99 3.08 11.66 -0.35
N PHE A 100 2.07 11.17 0.34
CA PHE A 100 1.80 11.51 1.73
C PHE A 100 2.65 10.64 2.66
N PRO A 101 2.76 11.03 3.96
CA PRO A 101 3.61 10.30 4.90
C PRO A 101 3.26 8.83 5.04
N ALA A 102 4.29 8.00 5.23
CA ALA A 102 4.21 6.58 5.51
C ALA A 102 3.98 6.27 7.00
N HIS A 103 4.02 4.99 7.33
CA HIS A 103 3.91 4.42 8.67
C HIS A 103 2.55 4.71 9.32
N ASP A 104 2.54 5.28 10.53
CA ASP A 104 1.35 5.65 11.30
C ASP A 104 1.03 7.15 11.27
N HIS A 105 1.69 7.90 10.38
CA HIS A 105 1.44 9.32 10.19
C HIS A 105 0.18 9.56 9.34
N ALA A 106 -0.59 10.58 9.72
CA ALA A 106 -1.80 11.01 9.03
C ALA A 106 -1.63 12.43 8.50
N GLY A 107 -0.95 12.55 7.35
CA GLY A 107 -0.76 13.84 6.69
C GLY A 107 -2.05 14.41 6.12
N MET A 108 -2.21 15.75 6.19
CA MET A 108 -3.33 16.47 5.61
C MET A 108 -2.84 17.60 4.71
N LEU A 109 -3.62 17.91 3.68
CA LEU A 109 -3.36 19.03 2.78
C LEU A 109 -4.17 20.25 3.21
N LYS A 110 -3.52 21.37 3.53
CA LYS A 110 -4.19 22.66 3.74
C LYS A 110 -4.43 23.40 2.44
N ARG A 111 -3.41 23.46 1.58
CA ARG A 111 -3.45 24.18 0.32
C ARG A 111 -2.45 23.61 -0.67
N LEU A 112 -2.83 23.60 -1.93
CA LEU A 112 -1.94 23.44 -3.07
C LEU A 112 -2.13 24.67 -3.96
N SER A 113 -1.05 25.37 -4.29
CA SER A 113 -1.05 26.52 -5.18
C SER A 113 -0.06 26.29 -6.31
N LEU A 114 -0.46 26.73 -7.50
CA LEU A 114 0.35 26.73 -8.71
C LEU A 114 0.43 28.18 -9.23
N ASP A 115 1.23 28.41 -10.26
CA ASP A 115 1.30 29.72 -10.90
C ASP A 115 -0.05 30.14 -11.47
N ASP A 116 -0.33 31.46 -11.50
CA ASP A 116 -1.58 31.98 -12.02
C ASP A 116 -1.76 31.59 -13.49
N GLY A 117 -2.93 30.99 -13.79
CA GLY A 117 -3.27 30.55 -15.13
C GLY A 117 -2.71 29.17 -15.50
N ALA A 118 -1.92 28.53 -14.65
CA ALA A 118 -1.47 27.15 -14.88
C ALA A 118 -2.64 26.17 -14.89
N TYR A 119 -2.62 25.21 -15.83
CA TYR A 119 -3.63 24.18 -15.86
C TYR A 119 -3.34 23.04 -14.86
N VAL A 120 -4.40 22.30 -14.52
CA VAL A 120 -4.31 21.03 -13.77
C VAL A 120 -5.11 19.97 -14.51
N ARG A 121 -4.48 18.84 -14.77
CA ARG A 121 -5.13 17.67 -15.40
C ARG A 121 -4.77 16.44 -14.60
N ALA A 122 -5.77 15.65 -14.17
CA ALA A 122 -5.54 14.40 -13.49
C ALA A 122 -4.68 13.45 -14.34
N HIS A 123 -3.75 12.73 -13.72
CA HIS A 123 -3.00 11.68 -14.40
C HIS A 123 -3.95 10.53 -14.80
N ARG A 124 -3.71 9.93 -15.97
CA ARG A 124 -4.47 8.77 -16.45
C ARG A 124 -3.70 7.51 -16.12
N PHE A 125 -4.35 6.64 -15.38
CA PHE A 125 -3.83 5.34 -15.01
C PHE A 125 -4.34 4.26 -15.96
N ASP A 126 -3.53 3.22 -16.17
CA ASP A 126 -3.85 2.10 -17.05
C ASP A 126 -4.54 0.96 -16.27
N ARG A 127 -4.42 0.97 -14.94
CA ARG A 127 -4.92 -0.09 -14.07
C ARG A 127 -5.35 0.43 -12.71
N LYS A 128 -6.19 -0.35 -12.02
CA LYS A 128 -6.60 -0.12 -10.64
C LYS A 128 -6.21 -1.31 -9.76
N ILE A 129 -5.49 -1.06 -8.67
CA ILE A 129 -5.02 -2.11 -7.76
C ILE A 129 -5.44 -1.81 -6.32
N LEU A 130 -6.12 -2.78 -5.69
CA LEU A 130 -6.41 -2.76 -4.26
C LEU A 130 -5.38 -3.63 -3.54
N PHE A 131 -4.60 -3.04 -2.65
CA PHE A 131 -3.71 -3.77 -1.74
C PHE A 131 -4.36 -3.86 -0.37
N MET A 132 -4.38 -5.05 0.22
CA MET A 132 -4.89 -5.32 1.56
C MET A 132 -3.83 -6.10 2.34
N GLY A 133 -3.47 -5.66 3.53
CA GLY A 133 -2.43 -6.34 4.30
C GLY A 133 -2.10 -5.66 5.63
N ASP A 134 -1.02 -6.12 6.21
CA ASP A 134 -0.53 -5.71 7.51
C ASP A 134 0.52 -4.57 7.43
N SER A 135 1.46 -4.52 8.37
CA SER A 135 2.53 -3.52 8.43
C SER A 135 3.44 -3.51 7.19
N ILE A 136 3.66 -4.66 6.56
CA ILE A 136 4.49 -4.78 5.36
C ILE A 136 3.78 -4.10 4.19
N THR A 137 2.47 -4.28 4.05
CA THR A 137 1.66 -3.57 3.06
C THR A 137 1.52 -2.08 3.39
N GLN A 138 1.47 -1.73 4.67
CA GLN A 138 1.52 -0.33 5.12
C GLN A 138 2.87 0.35 4.81
N GLY A 139 3.91 -0.39 4.40
CA GLY A 139 5.23 0.18 4.14
C GLY A 139 6.03 0.47 5.41
N TRP A 140 5.76 -0.27 6.51
CA TRP A 140 6.51 -0.11 7.75
C TRP A 140 8.00 -0.34 7.53
N ALA A 141 8.83 0.62 7.96
CA ALA A 141 10.26 0.69 7.76
C ALA A 141 10.73 1.13 6.35
N ALA A 142 9.86 1.53 5.45
CA ALA A 142 10.27 2.31 4.28
C ALA A 142 10.60 3.75 4.71
N GLU A 143 11.68 4.32 4.20
CA GLU A 143 12.05 5.72 4.52
C GLU A 143 10.99 6.71 4.02
N HIS A 144 10.40 6.43 2.86
CA HIS A 144 9.32 7.20 2.24
C HIS A 144 8.21 6.27 1.75
N ASP A 145 6.97 6.76 1.69
CA ASP A 145 5.84 5.98 1.21
C ASP A 145 6.05 5.46 -0.23
N SER A 146 6.68 6.27 -1.08
CA SER A 146 7.02 5.90 -2.45
C SER A 146 7.89 4.65 -2.56
N LEU A 147 8.64 4.31 -1.51
CA LEU A 147 9.58 3.18 -1.46
C LEU A 147 8.92 1.87 -1.02
N SER A 148 7.70 1.90 -0.49
CA SER A 148 6.92 0.69 -0.17
C SER A 148 6.69 -0.18 -1.42
N TYR A 149 6.57 -1.50 -1.23
CA TYR A 149 6.35 -2.40 -2.38
C TYR A 149 5.07 -2.06 -3.13
N ALA A 150 4.00 -1.68 -2.43
CA ALA A 150 2.72 -1.36 -3.04
C ALA A 150 2.82 -0.16 -3.99
N ASN A 151 3.51 0.91 -3.58
CA ASN A 151 3.74 2.07 -4.44
C ASN A 151 4.69 1.77 -5.60
N ARG A 152 5.73 0.96 -5.39
CA ARG A 152 6.66 0.53 -6.47
C ARG A 152 5.92 -0.30 -7.52
N VAL A 153 5.10 -1.26 -7.11
CA VAL A 153 4.26 -2.07 -8.02
C VAL A 153 3.25 -1.18 -8.74
N SER A 154 2.60 -0.25 -8.03
CA SER A 154 1.66 0.70 -8.65
C SER A 154 2.33 1.53 -9.75
N ARG A 155 3.55 2.02 -9.53
CA ARG A 155 4.33 2.73 -10.59
C ARG A 155 4.66 1.82 -11.76
N ALA A 156 5.08 0.58 -11.50
CA ALA A 156 5.48 -0.36 -12.55
C ALA A 156 4.35 -0.72 -13.53
N PHE A 157 3.09 -0.60 -13.08
CA PHE A 157 1.89 -0.85 -13.88
C PHE A 157 1.11 0.42 -14.23
N ASN A 158 1.68 1.61 -13.99
CA ASN A 158 0.94 2.86 -14.11
C ASN A 158 -0.47 2.77 -13.48
N ALA A 159 -0.53 2.30 -12.23
CA ALA A 159 -1.79 1.98 -11.58
C ALA A 159 -2.25 3.05 -10.59
N GLU A 160 -3.55 3.38 -10.63
CA GLU A 160 -4.26 3.95 -9.49
C GLU A 160 -4.37 2.88 -8.40
N SER A 161 -4.03 3.20 -7.17
CA SER A 161 -4.04 2.20 -6.09
C SER A 161 -4.69 2.71 -4.81
N VAL A 162 -5.36 1.79 -4.13
CA VAL A 162 -5.79 1.95 -2.74
C VAL A 162 -5.00 0.95 -1.90
N VAL A 163 -4.29 1.45 -0.88
CA VAL A 163 -3.41 0.63 -0.04
C VAL A 163 -4.01 0.52 1.37
N GLN A 164 -4.82 -0.52 1.59
CA GLN A 164 -5.43 -0.84 2.88
C GLN A 164 -4.50 -1.69 3.75
N GLY A 165 -3.27 -1.21 3.98
CA GLY A 165 -2.33 -1.79 4.93
C GLY A 165 -2.54 -1.23 6.34
N VAL A 166 -2.55 -2.10 7.36
CA VAL A 166 -2.68 -1.73 8.79
C VAL A 166 -1.68 -2.53 9.61
N GLY A 167 -0.70 -1.85 10.19
CA GLY A 167 0.34 -2.49 10.97
C GLY A 167 -0.21 -3.29 12.16
N GLY A 168 0.24 -4.55 12.29
CA GLY A 168 -0.20 -5.46 13.33
C GLY A 168 -1.49 -6.20 13.04
N SER A 169 -2.21 -5.88 11.95
CA SER A 169 -3.46 -6.57 11.62
C SER A 169 -3.25 -8.00 11.13
N CYS A 170 -4.26 -8.82 11.34
CA CYS A 170 -4.42 -10.18 10.87
C CYS A 170 -5.50 -10.25 9.79
N PHE A 171 -5.76 -11.44 9.26
CA PHE A 171 -6.97 -11.69 8.49
C PHE A 171 -8.19 -11.34 9.35
N CYS A 172 -8.99 -10.38 8.91
CA CYS A 172 -10.16 -9.91 9.62
C CYS A 172 -11.37 -9.90 8.68
N PRO A 173 -12.25 -10.92 8.73
CA PRO A 173 -13.37 -11.08 7.80
C PRO A 173 -14.36 -9.91 7.78
N GLU A 174 -14.41 -9.14 8.86
CA GLU A 174 -15.34 -8.01 9.00
C GLU A 174 -14.91 -6.77 8.21
N ILE A 175 -13.63 -6.67 7.82
CA ILE A 175 -13.08 -5.46 7.20
C ILE A 175 -13.39 -5.32 5.72
N PRO A 176 -13.26 -6.37 4.87
CA PRO A 176 -13.61 -6.23 3.46
C PRO A 176 -15.06 -5.81 3.29
N GLU A 177 -15.29 -4.80 2.46
CA GLU A 177 -16.62 -4.33 2.07
C GLU A 177 -16.59 -3.69 0.68
N PRO A 178 -17.73 -3.47 0.01
CA PRO A 178 -17.78 -2.80 -1.28
C PRO A 178 -17.15 -1.40 -1.21
N LEU A 179 -16.29 -1.08 -2.16
CA LEU A 179 -15.67 0.22 -2.32
C LEU A 179 -16.23 0.92 -3.56
N SER A 180 -16.22 2.25 -3.56
CA SER A 180 -16.44 3.04 -4.78
C SER A 180 -15.29 2.90 -5.79
N PHE A 181 -14.18 2.32 -5.37
CA PHE A 181 -13.03 1.96 -6.17
C PHE A 181 -13.22 0.54 -6.72
N ASP A 182 -13.37 0.38 -8.04
CA ASP A 182 -13.49 -0.94 -8.68
C ASP A 182 -12.12 -1.41 -9.17
N PRO A 183 -11.41 -2.28 -8.44
CA PRO A 183 -10.07 -2.71 -8.79
C PRO A 183 -10.07 -3.72 -9.95
N ASP A 184 -9.03 -3.67 -10.80
CA ASP A 184 -8.73 -4.75 -11.73
C ASP A 184 -8.07 -5.92 -11.02
N TRP A 185 -7.21 -5.63 -10.05
CA TRP A 185 -6.52 -6.60 -9.20
C TRP A 185 -6.71 -6.32 -7.73
N VAL A 186 -6.87 -7.39 -6.95
CA VAL A 186 -6.82 -7.35 -5.48
C VAL A 186 -5.61 -8.15 -5.02
N ILE A 187 -4.73 -7.52 -4.26
CA ILE A 187 -3.50 -8.13 -3.72
C ILE A 187 -3.62 -8.18 -2.20
N VAL A 188 -3.61 -9.41 -1.66
CA VAL A 188 -3.78 -9.68 -0.23
C VAL A 188 -2.48 -10.22 0.34
N ALA A 189 -1.94 -9.57 1.38
CA ALA A 189 -0.69 -9.93 2.03
C ALA A 189 -0.80 -9.85 3.56
N TYR A 190 -1.40 -10.87 4.15
CA TYR A 190 -1.52 -11.09 5.60
C TYR A 190 -0.86 -12.40 6.01
N GLY A 191 -0.96 -12.74 7.27
CA GLY A 191 -0.63 -14.06 7.81
C GLY A 191 0.61 -14.09 8.69
N THR A 192 1.47 -13.05 8.66
CA THR A 192 2.65 -13.01 9.54
C THR A 192 2.27 -12.72 10.99
N ASN A 193 1.32 -11.83 11.24
CA ASN A 193 0.79 -11.55 12.57
C ASN A 193 -0.10 -12.69 13.06
N ASP A 194 -0.90 -13.26 12.17
CA ASP A 194 -1.72 -14.45 12.45
C ASP A 194 -0.84 -15.61 12.95
N PHE A 195 0.30 -15.88 12.31
CA PHE A 195 1.24 -16.89 12.76
C PHE A 195 1.75 -16.64 14.17
N THR A 196 2.02 -15.39 14.53
CA THR A 196 2.50 -15.01 15.87
C THR A 196 1.41 -15.18 16.93
N ALA A 197 0.17 -14.84 16.57
CA ALA A 197 -0.97 -14.85 17.48
C ALA A 197 -1.64 -16.25 17.58
N CYS A 198 -1.48 -17.10 16.56
CA CYS A 198 -2.18 -18.37 16.45
C CYS A 198 -1.81 -19.35 17.58
N THR A 199 -2.84 -19.80 18.30
CA THR A 199 -2.75 -20.88 19.28
C THR A 199 -3.54 -22.12 18.85
N ASP A 200 -4.42 -21.99 17.86
CA ASP A 200 -5.26 -23.04 17.28
C ASP A 200 -5.37 -22.87 15.76
N VAL A 201 -4.82 -23.81 15.01
CA VAL A 201 -4.88 -23.84 13.54
C VAL A 201 -6.31 -23.98 13.02
N GLY A 202 -7.19 -24.65 13.75
CA GLY A 202 -8.61 -24.81 13.38
C GLY A 202 -9.29 -23.44 13.29
N ASN A 203 -9.19 -22.63 14.33
CA ASN A 203 -9.74 -21.29 14.36
C ASN A 203 -9.15 -20.40 13.26
N PHE A 204 -7.84 -20.51 13.01
CA PHE A 204 -7.23 -19.76 11.90
C PHE A 204 -7.80 -20.19 10.54
N ARG A 205 -7.99 -21.50 10.31
CA ARG A 205 -8.60 -22.00 9.07
C ARG A 205 -9.99 -21.43 8.85
N GLU A 206 -10.81 -21.36 9.89
CA GLU A 206 -12.14 -20.77 9.83
C GLU A 206 -12.08 -19.28 9.47
N THR A 207 -11.23 -18.51 10.14
CA THR A 207 -11.00 -17.08 9.87
C THR A 207 -10.53 -16.84 8.43
N LEU A 208 -9.52 -17.60 7.98
CA LEU A 208 -9.01 -17.51 6.62
C LEU A 208 -10.07 -17.83 5.57
N ASN A 209 -10.86 -18.91 5.77
CA ASN A 209 -11.95 -19.25 4.88
C ASN A 209 -13.03 -18.16 4.85
N ALA A 210 -13.42 -17.61 5.99
CA ALA A 210 -14.41 -16.53 6.06
C ALA A 210 -13.92 -15.28 5.31
N TYR A 211 -12.66 -14.90 5.50
CA TYR A 211 -12.05 -13.76 4.82
C TYR A 211 -12.03 -13.95 3.29
N LEU A 212 -11.51 -15.09 2.81
CA LEU A 212 -11.38 -15.35 1.36
C LEU A 212 -12.75 -15.55 0.70
N SER A 213 -13.71 -16.19 1.40
CA SER A 213 -15.09 -16.28 0.94
C SER A 213 -15.74 -14.91 0.78
N GLY A 214 -15.55 -14.00 1.74
CA GLY A 214 -16.01 -12.62 1.67
C GLY A 214 -15.43 -11.88 0.47
N LEU A 215 -14.11 -12.01 0.22
CA LEU A 215 -13.47 -11.41 -0.96
C LEU A 215 -14.01 -11.98 -2.27
N LYS A 216 -14.25 -13.30 -2.34
CA LYS A 216 -14.84 -13.93 -3.54
C LYS A 216 -16.23 -13.38 -3.84
N ALA A 217 -17.02 -13.13 -2.81
CA ALA A 217 -18.35 -12.52 -2.97
C ALA A 217 -18.28 -11.06 -3.41
N LEU A 218 -17.31 -10.29 -2.91
CA LEU A 218 -17.11 -8.87 -3.27
C LEU A 218 -16.53 -8.70 -4.68
N TYR A 219 -15.61 -9.58 -5.09
CA TYR A 219 -14.85 -9.46 -6.33
C TYR A 219 -14.91 -10.77 -7.16
N PRO A 220 -16.10 -11.23 -7.57
CA PRO A 220 -16.30 -12.58 -8.13
C PRO A 220 -15.54 -12.82 -9.45
N GLN A 221 -15.29 -11.75 -10.22
CA GLN A 221 -14.65 -11.82 -11.55
C GLN A 221 -13.28 -11.13 -11.60
N LYS A 222 -12.75 -10.69 -10.46
CA LYS A 222 -11.45 -10.00 -10.41
C LYS A 222 -10.32 -10.98 -10.13
N ALA A 223 -9.14 -10.66 -10.65
CA ALA A 223 -7.94 -11.40 -10.27
C ALA A 223 -7.54 -11.05 -8.84
N ILE A 224 -7.53 -12.06 -7.97
CA ILE A 224 -7.16 -11.94 -6.56
C ILE A 224 -5.88 -12.72 -6.33
N PHE A 225 -4.83 -12.02 -5.90
CA PHE A 225 -3.53 -12.56 -5.58
C PHE A 225 -3.39 -12.65 -4.05
N VAL A 226 -3.10 -13.82 -3.52
CA VAL A 226 -2.91 -14.02 -2.08
C VAL A 226 -1.45 -14.37 -1.84
N ILE A 227 -0.74 -13.45 -1.21
CA ILE A 227 0.69 -13.59 -0.93
C ILE A 227 0.84 -14.27 0.43
N SER A 228 1.50 -15.42 0.47
CA SER A 228 1.90 -16.04 1.74
C SER A 228 2.99 -15.21 2.43
N PRO A 229 3.14 -15.28 3.77
CA PRO A 229 4.13 -14.49 4.49
C PRO A 229 5.55 -14.59 3.92
N ILE A 230 6.24 -13.46 3.82
CA ILE A 230 7.66 -13.39 3.45
C ILE A 230 8.53 -13.99 4.58
N TRP A 231 9.84 -14.01 4.40
CA TRP A 231 10.76 -14.43 5.45
C TRP A 231 10.63 -13.59 6.72
N ARG A 232 10.84 -14.23 7.85
CA ARG A 232 10.98 -13.64 9.18
C ARG A 232 11.94 -14.47 10.03
N GLU A 233 12.62 -13.83 10.97
CA GLU A 233 13.58 -14.52 11.83
C GLU A 233 12.89 -15.45 12.84
N LYS A 234 11.81 -14.99 13.48
CA LYS A 234 11.10 -15.74 14.51
C LYS A 234 10.04 -16.64 13.90
N ILE A 235 10.34 -17.93 13.75
CA ILE A 235 9.49 -18.96 13.15
C ILE A 235 8.96 -20.00 14.16
N GLY A 236 9.11 -19.75 15.46
CA GLY A 236 8.53 -20.63 16.50
C GLY A 236 7.01 -20.57 16.50
N SER A 237 6.38 -21.74 16.35
CA SER A 237 4.92 -21.88 16.31
C SER A 237 4.36 -22.18 17.70
N LYS A 238 3.19 -21.60 18.01
CA LYS A 238 2.39 -21.91 19.20
C LYS A 238 1.25 -22.89 18.91
N CYS A 239 0.92 -23.11 17.65
CA CYS A 239 -0.22 -23.92 17.21
C CYS A 239 0.18 -25.24 16.56
N GLY A 240 1.47 -25.62 16.63
CA GLY A 240 1.95 -26.91 16.12
C GLY A 240 2.20 -26.98 14.61
N LEU A 241 1.85 -25.95 13.84
CA LEU A 241 2.14 -25.85 12.41
C LEU A 241 3.39 -24.99 12.23
N ASP A 242 4.42 -25.52 11.56
CA ASP A 242 5.62 -24.75 11.26
C ASP A 242 5.36 -23.65 10.23
N PHE A 243 6.34 -22.75 10.03
CA PHE A 243 6.12 -21.58 9.15
C PHE A 243 6.02 -21.95 7.68
N ALA A 244 6.61 -23.04 7.22
CA ALA A 244 6.46 -23.54 5.86
C ALA A 244 5.04 -24.09 5.64
N GLY A 245 4.56 -24.92 6.56
CA GLY A 245 3.18 -25.42 6.55
C GLY A 245 2.15 -24.29 6.67
N TRP A 246 2.47 -23.22 7.42
CA TRP A 246 1.63 -22.03 7.50
C TRP A 246 1.45 -21.32 6.15
N ARG A 247 2.56 -21.11 5.42
CA ARG A 247 2.52 -20.55 4.07
C ARG A 247 1.73 -21.44 3.11
N GLN A 248 1.96 -22.76 3.18
CA GLN A 248 1.25 -23.72 2.33
C GLN A 248 -0.26 -23.72 2.62
N LEU A 249 -0.66 -23.64 3.90
CA LEU A 249 -2.06 -23.57 4.29
C LEU A 249 -2.75 -22.35 3.67
N ILE A 250 -2.10 -21.19 3.66
CA ILE A 250 -2.65 -19.97 3.05
C ILE A 250 -2.76 -20.15 1.53
N ALA A 251 -1.71 -20.67 0.88
CA ALA A 251 -1.68 -20.91 -0.57
C ALA A 251 -2.78 -21.89 -1.00
N ASP A 252 -2.87 -23.06 -0.36
CA ASP A 252 -3.87 -24.09 -0.68
C ASP A 252 -5.30 -23.57 -0.46
N THR A 253 -5.49 -22.73 0.55
CA THR A 253 -6.80 -22.12 0.80
C THR A 253 -7.15 -21.12 -0.29
N ALA A 254 -6.20 -20.28 -0.70
CA ALA A 254 -6.40 -19.33 -1.81
C ALA A 254 -6.78 -20.07 -3.12
N GLU A 255 -6.07 -21.13 -3.47
CA GLU A 255 -6.35 -21.94 -4.68
C GLU A 255 -7.78 -22.54 -4.65
N ARG A 256 -8.26 -23.00 -3.50
CA ARG A 256 -9.63 -23.54 -3.36
C ARG A 256 -10.71 -22.50 -3.67
N TYR A 257 -10.43 -21.20 -3.45
CA TYR A 257 -11.33 -20.12 -3.84
C TYR A 257 -11.14 -19.65 -5.29
N GLY A 258 -10.20 -20.25 -6.04
CA GLY A 258 -9.84 -19.85 -7.40
C GLY A 258 -9.00 -18.56 -7.43
N PHE A 259 -8.31 -18.25 -6.34
CA PHE A 259 -7.37 -17.15 -6.26
C PHE A 259 -5.97 -17.60 -6.66
N VAL A 260 -5.11 -16.64 -6.99
CA VAL A 260 -3.75 -16.90 -7.43
C VAL A 260 -2.80 -16.82 -6.23
N PRO A 261 -2.26 -17.93 -5.72
CA PRO A 261 -1.29 -17.88 -4.64
C PRO A 261 0.05 -17.33 -5.14
N VAL A 262 0.66 -16.49 -4.31
CA VAL A 262 2.01 -15.95 -4.54
C VAL A 262 2.90 -16.40 -3.38
N ASP A 263 3.99 -17.09 -3.71
CA ASP A 263 4.95 -17.54 -2.71
C ASP A 263 5.78 -16.36 -2.17
N GLY A 264 5.42 -15.89 -0.98
CA GLY A 264 6.12 -14.80 -0.31
C GLY A 264 7.58 -15.09 -0.01
N ALA A 265 7.98 -16.38 0.10
CA ALA A 265 9.37 -16.74 0.30
C ALA A 265 10.29 -16.33 -0.86
N ARG A 266 9.72 -16.08 -2.04
CA ARG A 266 10.46 -15.68 -3.24
C ARG A 266 10.50 -14.18 -3.46
N LEU A 267 9.78 -13.39 -2.65
CA LEU A 267 9.67 -11.95 -2.89
C LEU A 267 10.83 -11.15 -2.31
N VAL A 268 11.34 -11.54 -1.14
CA VAL A 268 12.49 -10.89 -0.50
C VAL A 268 13.52 -11.95 -0.13
N PRO A 269 14.81 -11.77 -0.49
CA PRO A 269 15.85 -12.71 -0.07
C PRO A 269 15.89 -12.87 1.46
N PRO A 270 16.07 -14.09 1.98
CA PRO A 270 16.10 -14.35 3.42
C PRO A 270 17.46 -13.95 4.05
N VAL A 271 17.86 -12.72 3.81
CA VAL A 271 19.14 -12.14 4.26
C VAL A 271 18.86 -10.92 5.12
N ARG A 272 19.43 -10.87 6.31
CA ARG A 272 19.18 -9.85 7.33
C ARG A 272 19.36 -8.41 6.81
N ASP A 273 20.28 -8.19 5.90
CA ASP A 273 20.58 -6.88 5.33
C ASP A 273 19.42 -6.25 4.54
N PHE A 274 18.42 -7.06 4.13
CA PHE A 274 17.21 -6.57 3.46
C PHE A 274 16.05 -6.27 4.41
N TYR A 275 16.29 -6.36 5.72
CA TYR A 275 15.28 -6.14 6.74
C TYR A 275 15.74 -5.08 7.74
N HIS A 276 14.82 -4.22 8.14
CA HIS A 276 15.03 -3.23 9.17
C HIS A 276 15.16 -3.89 10.55
N ASP A 277 14.27 -4.83 10.83
CA ASP A 277 14.24 -5.64 12.04
C ASP A 277 14.15 -7.15 11.70
N SER A 278 13.61 -7.96 12.58
CA SER A 278 13.46 -9.41 12.36
C SER A 278 12.31 -9.81 11.43
N LEU A 279 11.61 -8.83 10.82
CA LEU A 279 10.35 -9.04 10.09
C LEU A 279 10.15 -8.08 8.92
N HIS A 280 10.35 -6.76 9.12
CA HIS A 280 9.97 -5.74 8.17
C HIS A 280 11.09 -5.48 7.16
N PRO A 281 10.82 -5.55 5.85
CA PRO A 281 11.79 -5.17 4.83
C PRO A 281 12.21 -3.70 4.99
N ASN A 282 13.50 -3.41 4.78
CA ASN A 282 13.97 -2.05 4.56
C ASN A 282 13.75 -1.64 3.08
N ASP A 283 14.21 -0.46 2.66
CA ASP A 283 14.00 0.04 1.29
C ASP A 283 14.54 -0.90 0.21
N SER A 284 15.69 -1.55 0.46
CA SER A 284 16.25 -2.55 -0.45
C SER A 284 15.40 -3.82 -0.47
N GLY A 285 14.92 -4.28 0.68
CA GLY A 285 13.98 -5.40 0.79
C GLY A 285 12.66 -5.11 0.08
N PHE A 286 12.11 -3.92 0.22
CA PHE A 286 10.92 -3.49 -0.52
C PHE A 286 11.17 -3.39 -2.03
N ALA A 287 12.38 -3.04 -2.47
CA ALA A 287 12.73 -3.06 -3.88
C ALA A 287 12.67 -4.48 -4.45
N PHE A 288 13.31 -5.47 -3.78
CA PHE A 288 13.20 -6.89 -4.17
C PHE A 288 11.76 -7.38 -4.16
N TYR A 289 11.01 -7.07 -3.09
CA TYR A 289 9.60 -7.45 -3.01
C TYR A 289 8.83 -6.96 -4.24
N ALA A 290 8.97 -5.68 -4.56
CA ALA A 290 8.24 -5.06 -5.66
C ALA A 290 8.68 -5.58 -7.02
N GLU A 291 9.97 -5.79 -7.25
CA GLU A 291 10.52 -6.32 -8.50
C GLU A 291 10.00 -7.74 -8.76
N ASN A 292 10.18 -8.64 -7.78
CA ASN A 292 9.76 -10.03 -7.90
C ASN A 292 8.23 -10.17 -8.04
N LEU A 293 7.45 -9.37 -7.30
CA LEU A 293 5.99 -9.35 -7.44
C LEU A 293 5.58 -8.79 -8.82
N THR A 294 6.23 -7.73 -9.30
CA THR A 294 5.96 -7.16 -10.62
C THR A 294 6.25 -8.16 -11.74
N GLU A 295 7.36 -8.91 -11.65
CA GLU A 295 7.66 -9.98 -12.61
C GLU A 295 6.61 -11.10 -12.58
N PHE A 296 6.17 -11.50 -11.39
CA PHE A 296 5.11 -12.49 -11.23
C PHE A 296 3.81 -12.03 -11.90
N LEU A 297 3.37 -10.80 -11.60
CA LEU A 297 2.15 -10.22 -12.16
C LEU A 297 2.22 -10.06 -13.69
N LYS A 298 3.35 -9.62 -14.24
CA LYS A 298 3.57 -9.56 -15.69
C LYS A 298 3.53 -10.93 -16.39
N LYS A 299 4.00 -11.98 -15.69
CA LYS A 299 3.89 -13.36 -16.20
C LYS A 299 2.44 -13.83 -16.19
N TYR A 300 1.68 -13.48 -15.14
CA TYR A 300 0.25 -13.79 -15.04
C TYR A 300 -0.55 -13.16 -16.18
N GLU A 301 -0.31 -11.89 -16.54
CA GLU A 301 -1.00 -11.21 -17.64
C GLU A 301 -0.79 -11.86 -19.02
N LYS A 302 0.34 -12.55 -19.22
CA LYS A 302 0.67 -13.21 -20.49
C LYS A 302 0.03 -14.59 -20.63
N ILE A 303 -0.60 -15.12 -19.57
CA ILE A 303 -1.32 -16.39 -19.62
C ILE A 303 -2.69 -16.09 -20.25
N PRO A 304 -3.04 -16.69 -21.44
CA PRO A 304 -4.38 -16.52 -22.00
C PRO A 304 -5.44 -16.95 -20.99
N GLU A 305 -6.54 -16.22 -20.92
CA GLU A 305 -7.70 -16.61 -20.11
C GLU A 305 -8.12 -18.03 -20.50
N ARG A 306 -8.17 -18.94 -19.51
CA ARG A 306 -8.58 -20.33 -19.68
C ARG A 306 -10.10 -20.47 -19.65
#